data_baee6f635c536a1c9e2d307456d99fc2
#
_entry.id   baee6f635c536a1c9e2d307456d99fc2
#
_cell.length_a   1.000
_cell.length_b   1.000
_cell.length_c   1.000
_cell.angle_alpha   90.00
_cell.angle_beta   90.00
_cell.angle_gamma   90.00
#
_symmetry.space_group_name_H-M   'P 1'
#
loop_
_entity.id
_entity.type
_entity.pdbx_description
1 polymer ?
#
loop_
_entity_poly.entity_id
_entity_poly.type
_entity_poly.pdbx_seq_one_letter_code
_entity_poly.pdbx_strand_id
1 'polypeptide(L)'
;MTKEYSLGNIKLLSDIPEEELNLLGQRCKWRRFEPEELILNLNDQSTDIYFIVRGEVQASVFSETGRRVIMSDLKSGDYFGEFSAIDGQPRSATIVALTRTLVAQMPD
;
A
#
# COMPACT_ATOMS: atom_id res chain seq x y z
N MET A 1 4.89 -23.29 -5.41
CA MET A 1 4.91 -21.91 -4.90
C MET A 1 4.31 -20.97 -5.92
N THR A 2 3.43 -20.13 -5.49
CA THR A 2 2.74 -19.23 -6.39
C THR A 2 3.55 -17.96 -6.59
N LYS A 3 3.59 -17.46 -7.81
CA LYS A 3 4.22 -16.17 -8.11
C LYS A 3 3.42 -14.98 -7.57
N GLU A 4 2.27 -15.25 -6.98
CA GLU A 4 1.41 -14.21 -6.44
C GLU A 4 2.10 -13.41 -5.34
N TYR A 5 2.85 -14.07 -4.45
CA TYR A 5 3.53 -13.40 -3.35
C TYR A 5 4.93 -12.97 -3.78
N SER A 6 4.97 -12.06 -4.75
CA SER A 6 6.23 -11.57 -5.30
C SER A 6 6.20 -10.06 -5.42
N LEU A 7 7.32 -9.40 -5.13
CA LEU A 7 7.51 -7.97 -5.31
C LEU A 7 8.03 -7.61 -6.70
N GLY A 8 8.09 -8.58 -7.62
CA GLY A 8 8.71 -8.39 -8.92
C GLY A 8 8.04 -7.34 -9.80
N ASN A 9 6.76 -7.02 -9.56
CA ASN A 9 6.05 -6.02 -10.35
C ASN A 9 6.05 -4.63 -9.73
N ILE A 10 6.72 -4.44 -8.58
CA ILE A 10 6.72 -3.13 -7.90
C ILE A 10 7.74 -2.23 -8.60
N LYS A 11 7.26 -1.13 -9.16
CA LYS A 11 8.07 -0.20 -9.96
C LYS A 11 9.24 0.39 -9.18
N LEU A 12 9.01 0.75 -7.93
CA LEU A 12 10.05 1.31 -7.07
C LEU A 12 11.22 0.34 -6.89
N LEU A 13 10.96 -0.96 -6.95
CA LEU A 13 11.93 -2.01 -6.68
C LEU A 13 12.49 -2.65 -7.94
N SER A 14 12.30 -2.02 -9.11
CA SER A 14 12.63 -2.61 -10.40
C SER A 14 14.13 -2.91 -10.60
N ASP A 15 15.00 -2.17 -9.90
CA ASP A 15 16.45 -2.34 -10.01
C ASP A 15 17.02 -3.32 -8.99
N ILE A 16 16.19 -3.90 -8.14
CA ILE A 16 16.66 -4.81 -7.11
C ILE A 16 16.70 -6.25 -7.66
N PRO A 17 17.83 -6.96 -7.49
CA PRO A 17 17.94 -8.33 -7.95
C PRO A 17 16.88 -9.25 -7.33
N GLU A 18 16.48 -10.26 -8.08
CA GLU A 18 15.42 -11.17 -7.65
C GLU A 18 15.66 -11.79 -6.29
N GLU A 19 16.90 -12.18 -5.99
CA GLU A 19 17.23 -12.76 -4.68
C GLU A 19 16.94 -11.81 -3.54
N GLU A 20 17.28 -10.53 -3.73
CA GLU A 20 17.03 -9.52 -2.70
C GLU A 20 15.54 -9.19 -2.60
N LEU A 21 14.82 -9.19 -3.72
CA LEU A 21 13.37 -9.02 -3.69
C LEU A 21 12.68 -10.13 -2.89
N ASN A 22 13.16 -11.36 -3.06
CA ASN A 22 12.61 -12.49 -2.33
C ASN A 22 12.83 -12.33 -0.82
N LEU A 23 14.00 -11.84 -0.42
CA LEU A 23 14.29 -11.58 0.99
C LEU A 23 13.39 -10.47 1.55
N LEU A 24 13.20 -9.41 0.77
CA LEU A 24 12.28 -8.34 1.18
C LEU A 24 10.85 -8.86 1.34
N GLY A 25 10.42 -9.70 0.39
CA GLY A 25 9.09 -10.30 0.45
C GLY A 25 8.87 -11.14 1.69
N GLN A 26 9.92 -11.81 2.18
CA GLN A 26 9.84 -12.60 3.41
C GLN A 26 9.69 -11.73 4.65
N ARG A 27 10.13 -10.48 4.59
CA ARG A 27 10.01 -9.52 5.69
C ARG A 27 8.67 -8.82 5.71
N CYS A 28 7.92 -8.89 4.60
CA CYS A 28 6.63 -8.24 4.48
C CYS A 28 5.53 -9.10 5.11
N LYS A 29 4.50 -8.41 5.59
CA LYS A 29 3.26 -9.06 5.96
C LYS A 29 2.34 -8.98 4.74
N TRP A 30 1.93 -10.12 4.22
CA TRP A 30 1.08 -10.19 3.03
C TRP A 30 -0.37 -10.17 3.46
N ARG A 31 -1.15 -9.22 2.93
CA ARG A 31 -2.53 -9.02 3.33
C ARG A 31 -3.44 -8.92 2.12
N ARG A 32 -4.62 -9.52 2.24
CA ARG A 32 -5.65 -9.47 1.20
C ARG A 32 -6.80 -8.61 1.68
N PHE A 33 -7.37 -7.85 0.75
CA PHE A 33 -8.52 -7.00 1.03
C PHE A 33 -9.59 -7.24 -0.03
N GLU A 34 -10.85 -7.24 0.41
CA GLU A 34 -11.99 -7.30 -0.49
C GLU A 34 -12.37 -5.90 -0.96
N PRO A 35 -13.15 -5.78 -2.06
CA PRO A 35 -13.59 -4.45 -2.51
C PRO A 35 -14.26 -3.67 -1.38
N GLU A 36 -13.95 -2.38 -1.30
CA GLU A 36 -14.45 -1.44 -0.32
C GLU A 36 -13.92 -1.63 1.09
N GLU A 37 -13.03 -2.58 1.29
CA GLU A 37 -12.42 -2.80 2.60
C GLU A 37 -11.38 -1.71 2.90
N LEU A 38 -11.39 -1.22 4.14
CA LEU A 38 -10.45 -0.19 4.59
C LEU A 38 -9.06 -0.78 4.80
N ILE A 39 -8.05 -0.13 4.25
CA ILE A 39 -6.65 -0.54 4.42
C ILE A 39 -5.96 0.35 5.43
N LEU A 40 -6.11 1.67 5.30
CA LEU A 40 -5.53 2.66 6.24
C LEU A 40 -6.55 3.75 6.53
N ASN A 41 -6.58 4.18 7.78
CA ASN A 41 -7.36 5.35 8.20
C ASN A 41 -6.52 6.61 8.16
N LEU A 42 -7.16 7.72 7.81
CA LEU A 42 -6.60 9.04 7.99
C LEU A 42 -6.19 9.22 9.46
N ASN A 43 -5.02 9.81 9.69
CA ASN A 43 -4.45 10.06 11.02
C ASN A 43 -3.98 8.82 11.78
N ASP A 44 -3.97 7.66 11.13
CA ASP A 44 -3.35 6.46 11.71
C ASP A 44 -1.86 6.75 11.97
N GLN A 45 -1.35 6.26 13.09
CA GLN A 45 0.02 6.50 13.52
C GLN A 45 1.03 5.49 12.97
N SER A 46 0.57 4.49 12.23
CA SER A 46 1.46 3.48 11.66
C SER A 46 2.40 4.08 10.62
N THR A 47 3.55 3.44 10.42
CA THR A 47 4.60 3.95 9.53
C THR A 47 5.04 2.93 8.48
N ASP A 48 4.36 1.83 8.35
CA ASP A 48 4.70 0.79 7.37
C ASP A 48 4.47 1.28 5.93
N ILE A 49 5.26 0.73 5.01
CA ILE A 49 5.08 0.97 3.57
C ILE A 49 4.28 -0.18 2.99
N TYR A 50 3.37 0.12 2.08
CA TYR A 50 2.51 -0.86 1.43
C TYR A 50 2.82 -0.92 -0.06
N PHE A 51 3.15 -2.11 -0.55
CA PHE A 51 3.34 -2.35 -1.99
C PHE A 51 2.10 -3.04 -2.53
N ILE A 52 1.51 -2.49 -3.60
CA ILE A 52 0.32 -3.07 -4.21
C ILE A 52 0.77 -4.11 -5.23
N VAL A 53 0.57 -5.38 -4.88
CA VAL A 53 0.97 -6.49 -5.75
C VAL A 53 -0.12 -6.80 -6.76
N ARG A 54 -1.39 -6.73 -6.34
CA ARG A 54 -2.57 -6.92 -7.18
C ARG A 54 -3.67 -6.00 -6.75
N GLY A 55 -4.49 -5.58 -7.70
CA GLY A 55 -5.68 -4.81 -7.43
C GLY A 55 -5.50 -3.32 -7.52
N GLU A 56 -6.47 -2.60 -7.00
CA GLU A 56 -6.50 -1.14 -7.02
C GLU A 56 -7.01 -0.62 -5.70
N VAL A 57 -6.46 0.51 -5.27
CA VAL A 57 -6.88 1.20 -4.06
C VAL A 57 -7.13 2.66 -4.37
N GLN A 58 -7.88 3.31 -3.48
CA GLN A 58 -8.22 4.72 -3.62
C GLN A 58 -7.79 5.47 -2.38
N ALA A 59 -7.07 6.57 -2.57
CA ALA A 59 -6.67 7.48 -1.51
C ALA A 59 -7.65 8.65 -1.47
N SER A 60 -8.18 8.96 -0.29
CA SER A 60 -9.12 10.06 -0.11
C SER A 60 -8.92 10.76 1.22
N VAL A 61 -9.39 12.01 1.27
CA VAL A 61 -9.45 12.78 2.51
C VAL A 61 -10.86 13.36 2.63
N PHE A 62 -11.21 13.86 3.83
CA PHE A 62 -12.45 14.57 4.02
C PHE A 62 -12.15 16.06 4.15
N SER A 63 -12.93 16.89 3.43
CA SER A 63 -12.84 18.34 3.55
C SER A 63 -13.41 18.79 4.88
N GLU A 64 -13.22 20.07 5.20
CA GLU A 64 -13.76 20.66 6.44
C GLU A 64 -15.28 20.54 6.52
N THR A 65 -15.96 20.48 5.39
CA THR A 65 -17.41 20.32 5.34
C THR A 65 -17.86 18.85 5.41
N GLY A 66 -16.92 17.94 5.60
CA GLY A 66 -17.21 16.50 5.68
C GLY A 66 -17.36 15.82 4.34
N ARG A 67 -17.09 16.53 3.23
CA ARG A 67 -17.16 15.95 1.90
C ARG A 67 -15.91 15.12 1.60
N ARG A 68 -16.11 13.92 1.07
CA ARG A 68 -15.01 13.07 0.67
C ARG A 68 -14.35 13.62 -0.60
N VAL A 69 -13.04 13.78 -0.56
CA VAL A 69 -12.27 14.24 -1.70
C VAL A 69 -11.32 13.11 -2.11
N ILE A 70 -11.48 12.63 -3.34
CA ILE A 70 -10.62 11.59 -3.89
C ILE A 70 -9.32 12.24 -4.36
N MET A 71 -8.20 11.75 -3.85
CA MET A 71 -6.89 12.28 -4.21
C MET A 71 -6.29 11.53 -5.39
N SER A 72 -6.32 10.20 -5.35
CA SER A 72 -5.74 9.40 -6.41
C SER A 72 -6.19 7.95 -6.30
N ASP A 73 -6.10 7.25 -7.42
CA ASP A 73 -6.22 5.81 -7.48
C ASP A 73 -4.83 5.24 -7.72
N LEU A 74 -4.51 4.17 -7.01
CA LEU A 74 -3.24 3.45 -7.12
C LEU A 74 -3.54 2.02 -7.52
N LYS A 75 -2.62 1.40 -8.24
CA LYS A 75 -2.85 0.05 -8.78
C LYS A 75 -1.63 -0.83 -8.60
N SER A 76 -1.74 -2.07 -9.04
CA SER A 76 -0.62 -3.02 -8.94
C SER A 76 0.65 -2.42 -9.54
N GLY A 77 1.75 -2.59 -8.82
CA GLY A 77 3.03 -1.98 -9.14
C GLY A 77 3.31 -0.69 -8.40
N ASP A 78 2.29 -0.06 -7.83
CA ASP A 78 2.43 1.17 -7.05
C ASP A 78 2.64 0.86 -5.57
N TYR A 79 2.91 1.90 -4.79
CA TYR A 79 3.10 1.80 -3.34
C TYR A 79 2.48 3.00 -2.65
N PHE A 80 2.24 2.89 -1.36
CA PHE A 80 1.73 4.00 -0.56
C PHE A 80 2.22 3.87 0.87
N GLY A 81 2.09 4.96 1.63
CA GLY A 81 2.49 4.99 3.03
C GLY A 81 3.92 5.43 3.26
N GLU A 82 4.66 5.75 2.21
CA GLU A 82 6.09 6.09 2.31
C GLU A 82 6.35 7.36 3.10
N PHE A 83 5.43 8.33 3.05
CA PHE A 83 5.65 9.58 3.78
C PHE A 83 5.72 9.35 5.29
N SER A 84 4.81 8.55 5.82
CA SER A 84 4.83 8.23 7.25
C SER A 84 6.06 7.44 7.65
N ALA A 85 6.54 6.57 6.76
CA ALA A 85 7.77 5.80 7.01
C ALA A 85 9.00 6.71 7.07
N ILE A 86 8.99 7.82 6.32
CA ILE A 86 10.13 8.74 6.25
C ILE A 86 10.08 9.76 7.36
N ASP A 87 8.94 10.40 7.59
CA ASP A 87 8.84 11.54 8.52
C ASP A 87 8.12 11.24 9.83
N GLY A 88 7.58 10.05 9.98
CA GLY A 88 6.89 9.65 11.21
C GLY A 88 5.57 10.33 11.47
N GLN A 89 5.06 11.11 10.51
CA GLN A 89 3.80 11.80 10.69
C GLN A 89 2.62 10.85 10.50
N PRO A 90 1.44 11.15 11.08
CA PRO A 90 0.24 10.35 10.85
C PRO A 90 -0.14 10.28 9.39
N ARG A 91 -0.91 9.26 9.03
CA ARG A 91 -1.37 9.06 7.65
C ARG A 91 -2.14 10.27 7.15
N SER A 92 -1.82 10.71 5.95
CA SER A 92 -2.43 11.90 5.34
C SER A 92 -3.70 11.61 4.54
N ALA A 93 -4.05 10.33 4.40
CA ALA A 93 -5.22 9.93 3.63
C ALA A 93 -5.79 8.62 4.15
N THR A 94 -7.05 8.39 3.83
CA THR A 94 -7.69 7.09 4.01
C THR A 94 -7.50 6.28 2.75
N ILE A 95 -7.11 5.01 2.88
CA ILE A 95 -6.91 4.11 1.75
C ILE A 95 -7.93 2.98 1.82
N VAL A 96 -8.66 2.79 0.73
CA VAL A 96 -9.71 1.79 0.61
C VAL A 96 -9.45 0.96 -0.64
N ALA A 97 -9.65 -0.35 -0.55
CA ALA A 97 -9.54 -1.23 -1.72
C ALA A 97 -10.72 -0.98 -2.66
N LEU A 98 -10.45 -0.81 -3.94
CA LEU A 98 -11.50 -0.69 -4.96
C LEU A 98 -11.87 -2.06 -5.53
N THR A 99 -10.91 -2.95 -5.61
CA THR A 99 -11.08 -4.31 -6.10
C THR A 99 -10.46 -5.25 -5.07
N ARG A 100 -10.51 -6.55 -5.35
CA ARG A 100 -9.73 -7.49 -4.55
C ARG A 100 -8.26 -7.12 -4.66
N THR A 101 -7.62 -6.92 -3.53
CA THR A 101 -6.28 -6.34 -3.47
C THR A 101 -5.37 -7.19 -2.61
N LEU A 102 -4.16 -7.42 -3.11
CA LEU A 102 -3.09 -8.06 -2.36
C LEU A 102 -1.99 -7.03 -2.17
N VAL A 103 -1.63 -6.78 -0.91
CA VAL A 103 -0.54 -5.86 -0.59
C VAL A 103 0.53 -6.58 0.22
N ALA A 104 1.76 -6.09 0.07
CA ALA A 104 2.87 -6.48 0.92
C ALA A 104 3.15 -5.31 1.86
N GLN A 105 2.90 -5.51 3.14
CA GLN A 105 3.10 -4.49 4.17
C GLN A 105 4.50 -4.66 4.74
N MET A 106 5.37 -3.70 4.48
CA MET A 106 6.75 -3.74 4.95
C MET A 106 6.92 -2.84 6.16
N PRO A 107 7.36 -3.39 7.31
CA PRO A 107 7.65 -2.57 8.49
C PRO A 107 8.79 -1.61 8.20
N ASP A 108 8.70 -0.42 8.78
CA ASP A 108 9.75 0.58 8.63
C ASP A 108 10.99 0.27 9.47
#